data_4f04b63a5a1d172d1ab616e0ffe34a59
#
_entry.id   4f04b63a5a1d172d1ab616e0ffe34a59
#
_cell.length_a   1.000
_cell.length_b   1.000
_cell.length_c   1.000
_cell.angle_alpha   90.00
_cell.angle_beta   90.00
_cell.angle_gamma   90.00
#
_symmetry.space_group_name_H-M   'P 1'
#
loop_
_entity.id
_entity.type
_entity.pdbx_description
1 polymer ?
#
loop_
_entity_poly.entity_id
_entity_poly.type
_entity_poly.pdbx_seq_one_letter_code
_entity_poly.pdbx_strand_id
1 'polypeptide(L)'
;MSINTFVYSHPINVYIIKNLGITVEQFCELYAYPQGTVASWITRQRRIKSLPASFVYDLSLASSLNMSDVYEKLLILENEYDQFTSNQQRKVKKQID
;
A
#
# COMPACT_ATOMS: atom_id res chain seq x y z
N MET A 1 -13.24 13.53 -5.05
CA MET A 1 -13.62 12.14 -4.98
C MET A 1 -12.44 11.19 -5.12
N SER A 2 -11.63 11.36 -6.11
CA SER A 2 -10.48 10.48 -6.26
C SER A 2 -9.43 10.66 -5.15
N ILE A 3 -9.36 11.84 -4.53
CA ILE A 3 -8.40 12.07 -3.46
C ILE A 3 -8.70 11.17 -2.26
N ASN A 4 -9.96 11.09 -1.86
CA ASN A 4 -10.31 10.23 -0.73
C ASN A 4 -10.07 8.76 -1.05
N THR A 5 -10.39 8.35 -2.26
CA THR A 5 -10.14 6.99 -2.69
C THR A 5 -8.64 6.68 -2.64
N PHE A 6 -7.81 7.63 -3.09
CA PHE A 6 -6.37 7.44 -3.06
C PHE A 6 -5.85 7.28 -1.63
N VAL A 7 -6.29 8.13 -0.71
CA VAL A 7 -5.80 8.11 0.66
C VAL A 7 -6.04 6.77 1.32
N TYR A 8 -7.16 6.12 0.98
CA TYR A 8 -7.53 4.86 1.60
C TYR A 8 -7.33 3.67 0.67
N SER A 9 -6.45 3.80 -0.32
CA SER A 9 -6.13 2.66 -1.17
C SER A 9 -5.08 1.79 -0.48
N HIS A 10 -4.66 0.72 -1.18
CA HIS A 10 -3.73 -0.24 -0.61
C HIS A 10 -2.46 0.44 -0.09
N PRO A 11 -1.93 -0.02 1.05
CA PRO A 11 -0.74 0.58 1.65
C PRO A 11 0.45 0.72 0.70
N ILE A 12 0.69 -0.26 -0.17
CA ILE A 12 1.79 -0.17 -1.13
C ILE A 12 1.63 1.05 -2.01
N ASN A 13 0.44 1.24 -2.55
CA ASN A 13 0.17 2.36 -3.43
C ASN A 13 0.35 3.69 -2.70
N VAL A 14 -0.22 3.78 -1.51
CA VAL A 14 -0.13 5.01 -0.72
C VAL A 14 1.32 5.32 -0.36
N TYR A 15 2.07 4.30 0.07
CA TYR A 15 3.46 4.52 0.46
C TYR A 15 4.29 5.04 -0.70
N ILE A 16 4.17 4.41 -1.85
CA ILE A 16 4.99 4.79 -3.00
C ILE A 16 4.66 6.21 -3.45
N ILE A 17 3.38 6.54 -3.54
CA ILE A 17 3.01 7.86 -4.02
C ILE A 17 3.32 8.96 -3.01
N LYS A 18 2.96 8.75 -1.74
CA LYS A 18 3.12 9.80 -0.73
C LYS A 18 4.54 9.91 -0.21
N ASN A 19 5.19 8.79 0.06
CA ASN A 19 6.51 8.83 0.69
C ASN A 19 7.64 8.93 -0.32
N LEU A 20 7.47 8.33 -1.50
CA LEU A 20 8.52 8.37 -2.52
C LEU A 20 8.25 9.42 -3.59
N GLY A 21 7.01 9.87 -3.73
CA GLY A 21 6.67 10.88 -4.71
C GLY A 21 6.68 10.39 -6.14
N ILE A 22 6.52 9.10 -6.36
CA ILE A 22 6.51 8.51 -7.71
C ILE A 22 5.32 7.58 -7.82
N THR A 23 5.05 7.11 -9.03
CA THR A 23 4.00 6.14 -9.25
C THR A 23 4.52 4.73 -9.02
N VAL A 24 3.58 3.79 -8.85
CA VAL A 24 3.96 2.38 -8.73
C VAL A 24 4.69 1.92 -9.98
N GLU A 25 4.26 2.37 -11.15
CA GLU A 25 4.92 2.02 -12.40
C GLU A 25 6.37 2.50 -12.43
N GLN A 26 6.60 3.73 -11.97
CA GLN A 26 7.96 4.27 -11.92
C GLN A 26 8.82 3.50 -10.94
N PHE A 27 8.27 3.10 -9.82
CA PHE A 27 9.00 2.30 -8.86
C PHE A 27 9.40 0.96 -9.47
N CYS A 28 8.48 0.33 -10.19
CA CYS A 28 8.77 -0.96 -10.83
C CYS A 28 9.89 -0.83 -11.85
N GLU A 29 9.91 0.26 -12.59
CA GLU A 29 10.98 0.50 -13.56
C GLU A 29 12.33 0.69 -12.87
N LEU A 30 12.34 1.46 -11.80
CA LEU A 30 13.59 1.76 -11.10
C LEU A 30 14.21 0.54 -10.44
N TYR A 31 13.38 -0.35 -9.91
CA TYR A 31 13.86 -1.48 -9.14
C TYR A 31 13.64 -2.82 -9.82
N ALA A 32 13.32 -2.78 -11.12
CA ALA A 32 13.23 -3.98 -11.95
C ALA A 32 12.17 -4.98 -11.48
N TYR A 33 11.03 -4.49 -11.05
CA TYR A 33 9.90 -5.35 -10.71
C TYR A 33 8.94 -5.45 -11.90
N PRO A 34 8.42 -6.63 -12.19
CA PRO A 34 7.35 -6.73 -13.17
C PRO A 34 6.13 -5.96 -12.65
N GLN A 35 5.61 -5.07 -13.48
CA GLN A 35 4.45 -4.27 -13.09
C GLN A 35 3.26 -5.13 -12.71
N GLY A 36 3.05 -6.21 -13.44
CA GLY A 36 1.94 -7.10 -13.15
C GLY A 36 2.02 -7.74 -11.77
N THR A 37 3.24 -7.99 -11.28
CA THR A 37 3.43 -8.59 -9.98
C THR A 37 2.98 -7.64 -8.87
N VAL A 38 3.47 -6.41 -8.91
CA VAL A 38 3.12 -5.43 -7.86
C VAL A 38 1.65 -5.04 -7.98
N ALA A 39 1.16 -4.85 -9.20
CA ALA A 39 -0.25 -4.54 -9.42
C ALA A 39 -1.15 -5.64 -8.86
N SER A 40 -0.74 -6.90 -9.00
CA SER A 40 -1.48 -8.03 -8.47
C SER A 40 -1.55 -7.99 -6.94
N TRP A 41 -0.43 -7.65 -6.30
CA TRP A 41 -0.42 -7.52 -4.84
C TRP A 41 -1.45 -6.47 -4.39
N ILE A 42 -1.50 -5.34 -5.08
CA ILE A 42 -2.42 -4.27 -4.74
C ILE A 42 -3.86 -4.70 -4.99
N THR A 43 -4.13 -5.27 -6.15
CA THR A 43 -5.48 -5.68 -6.53
C THR A 43 -6.02 -6.76 -5.61
N ARG A 44 -5.17 -7.71 -5.21
CA ARG A 44 -5.57 -8.80 -4.33
C ARG A 44 -5.46 -8.43 -2.86
N GLN A 45 -5.10 -7.20 -2.57
CA GLN A 45 -5.03 -6.69 -1.19
C GLN A 45 -4.10 -7.54 -0.33
N ARG A 46 -2.90 -7.79 -0.85
CA ARG A 46 -1.93 -8.61 -0.15
C ARG A 46 -1.54 -7.97 1.17
N ARG A 47 -1.48 -8.78 2.21
CA ARG A 47 -1.13 -8.28 3.54
C ARG A 47 0.35 -7.91 3.59
N ILE A 48 0.64 -6.87 4.37
CA ILE A 48 2.02 -6.38 4.47
C ILE A 48 2.96 -7.47 4.98
N LYS A 49 2.52 -8.25 5.95
CA LYS A 49 3.36 -9.28 6.55
C LYS A 49 3.74 -10.39 5.57
N SER A 50 3.03 -10.49 4.45
CA SER A 50 3.31 -11.52 3.46
C SER A 50 4.08 -10.99 2.25
N LEU A 51 4.50 -9.73 2.28
CA LEU A 51 5.31 -9.18 1.20
C LEU A 51 6.74 -9.72 1.28
N PRO A 52 7.40 -9.88 0.13
CA PRO A 52 8.80 -10.33 0.15
C PRO A 52 9.69 -9.32 0.87
N ALA A 53 10.64 -9.81 1.64
CA ALA A 53 11.58 -8.94 2.34
C ALA A 53 12.36 -8.06 1.36
N SER A 54 12.66 -8.60 0.18
CA SER A 54 13.39 -7.82 -0.84
C SER A 54 12.61 -6.60 -1.29
N PHE A 55 11.27 -6.70 -1.35
CA PHE A 55 10.45 -5.55 -1.72
C PHE A 55 10.52 -4.47 -0.65
N VAL A 56 10.40 -4.86 0.62
CA VAL A 56 10.52 -3.91 1.72
C VAL A 56 11.90 -3.28 1.74
N TYR A 57 12.94 -4.08 1.45
CA TYR A 57 14.30 -3.57 1.37
C TYR A 57 14.43 -2.50 0.29
N ASP A 58 13.88 -2.75 -0.89
CA ASP A 58 13.95 -1.78 -1.98
C ASP A 58 13.19 -0.50 -1.62
N LEU A 59 12.06 -0.62 -0.93
CA LEU A 59 11.37 0.57 -0.43
C LEU A 59 12.23 1.35 0.55
N SER A 60 13.00 0.64 1.37
CA SER A 60 13.87 1.30 2.34
C SER A 60 14.98 2.06 1.64
N LEU A 61 15.54 1.50 0.57
CA LEU A 61 16.56 2.20 -0.21
C LEU A 61 15.96 3.46 -0.86
N ALA A 62 14.78 3.33 -1.43
CA ALA A 62 14.16 4.44 -2.12
C ALA A 62 13.79 5.59 -1.17
N SER A 63 13.45 5.28 0.07
CA SER A 63 13.02 6.30 1.03
C SER A 63 14.12 6.71 1.99
N SER A 64 15.32 6.15 1.87
CA SER A 64 16.46 6.45 2.76
C SER A 64 16.15 6.15 4.22
N LEU A 65 15.35 5.12 4.45
CA LEU A 65 15.00 4.65 5.79
C LEU A 65 15.50 3.22 5.95
N ASN A 66 15.53 2.73 7.18
CA ASN A 66 15.84 1.31 7.36
C ASN A 66 14.58 0.48 7.18
N MET A 67 14.75 -0.84 7.04
CA MET A 67 13.64 -1.74 6.73
C MET A 67 12.58 -1.75 7.83
N SER A 68 12.99 -1.67 9.08
CA SER A 68 12.03 -1.71 10.17
C SER A 68 11.13 -0.48 10.16
N ASP A 69 11.68 0.69 9.85
CA ASP A 69 10.88 1.90 9.75
C ASP A 69 9.87 1.81 8.61
N VAL A 70 10.32 1.29 7.46
CA VAL A 70 9.43 1.12 6.31
C VAL A 70 8.32 0.14 6.65
N TYR A 71 8.68 -0.97 7.25
CA TYR A 71 7.72 -2.00 7.59
C TYR A 71 6.65 -1.46 8.54
N GLU A 72 7.08 -0.72 9.56
CA GLU A 72 6.14 -0.12 10.51
C GLU A 72 5.21 0.89 9.84
N LYS A 73 5.75 1.71 8.93
CA LYS A 73 4.91 2.65 8.20
C LYS A 73 3.86 1.94 7.36
N LEU A 74 4.26 0.85 6.71
CA LEU A 74 3.33 0.06 5.92
C LEU A 74 2.23 -0.56 6.79
N LEU A 75 2.60 -1.04 7.98
CA LEU A 75 1.61 -1.60 8.89
C LEU A 75 0.61 -0.55 9.37
N ILE A 76 1.07 0.67 9.62
CA ILE A 76 0.17 1.76 9.98
C ILE A 76 -0.81 2.04 8.86
N LEU A 77 -0.31 2.12 7.63
CA LEU A 77 -1.18 2.35 6.48
C LEU A 77 -2.16 1.21 6.29
N GLU A 78 -1.73 -0.03 6.52
CA GLU A 78 -2.61 -1.17 6.41
C GLU A 78 -3.73 -1.10 7.45
N ASN A 79 -3.40 -0.70 8.66
CA ASN A 79 -4.40 -0.56 9.70
C ASN A 79 -5.43 0.50 9.33
N GLU A 80 -4.99 1.62 8.79
CA GLU A 80 -5.91 2.67 8.34
C GLU A 80 -6.79 2.18 7.20
N TYR A 81 -6.22 1.43 6.30
CA TYR A 81 -6.97 0.86 5.19
C TYR A 81 -8.03 -0.12 5.68
N ASP A 82 -7.66 -0.97 6.64
CA ASP A 82 -8.58 -1.94 7.22
C ASP A 82 -9.74 -1.24 7.92
N GLN A 83 -9.45 -0.17 8.66
CA GLN A 83 -10.50 0.58 9.35
C GLN A 83 -11.45 1.23 8.36
N PHE A 84 -10.92 1.79 7.29
CA PHE A 84 -11.77 2.39 6.27
C PHE A 84 -12.69 1.35 5.64
N THR A 85 -12.15 0.20 5.26
CA THR A 85 -12.95 -0.85 4.64
C THR A 85 -14.02 -1.37 5.60
N SER A 86 -13.65 -1.54 6.84
CA SER A 86 -14.59 -2.01 7.86
C SER A 86 -15.74 -1.02 8.06
N ASN A 87 -15.43 0.27 8.09
CA ASN A 87 -16.45 1.29 8.23
C ASN A 87 -17.40 1.31 7.04
N GLN A 88 -16.87 1.12 5.83
CA GLN A 88 -17.70 1.05 4.64
C GLN A 88 -18.65 -0.14 4.72
N GLN A 89 -18.16 -1.28 5.17
CA GLN A 89 -19.00 -2.46 5.30
C GLN A 89 -20.09 -2.27 6.33
N ARG A 90 -19.78 -1.59 7.43
CA ARG A 90 -20.79 -1.30 8.46
C ARG A 90 -21.90 -0.42 7.90
N LYS A 91 -21.53 0.59 7.13
CA LYS A 91 -22.52 1.49 6.53
C LYS A 91 -23.45 0.72 5.62
N VAL A 92 -22.90 -0.18 4.81
CA VAL A 92 -23.71 -0.98 3.90
C VAL A 92 -24.68 -1.86 4.68
N LYS A 93 -24.22 -2.49 5.75
CA LYS A 93 -25.09 -3.33 6.57
C LYS A 93 -26.23 -2.52 7.18
N LYS A 94 -25.93 -1.32 7.67
CA LYS A 94 -26.97 -0.47 8.23
C LYS A 94 -28.04 -0.11 7.22
N GLN A 95 -27.62 0.11 5.99
CA GLN A 95 -28.58 0.46 4.94
C GLN A 95 -29.47 -0.72 4.60
N ILE A 96 -28.94 -1.92 4.65
CA ILE A 96 -29.73 -3.10 4.35
C ILE A 96 -30.75 -3.38 5.45
N ASP A 97 -30.36 -3.19 6.68
CA ASP A 97 -31.26 -3.40 7.80
C ASP A 97 -32.33 -2.33 7.86
#